data_eb806b02507afa9112e2de7655e3d21e
#
_entry.id   eb806b02507afa9112e2de7655e3d21e
#
_cell.length_a   1.000
_cell.length_b   1.000
_cell.length_c   1.000
_cell.angle_alpha   90.00
_cell.angle_beta   90.00
_cell.angle_gamma   90.00
#
_symmetry.space_group_name_H-M   'P 1'
#
loop_
_entity.id
_entity.type
_entity.pdbx_description
1 polymer ?
#
loop_
_entity_poly.entity_id
_entity_poly.type
_entity_poly.pdbx_seq_one_letter_code
_entity_poly.pdbx_strand_id
1 'polypeptide(L)'
;MTERKSYRQDERPGIAYLFLTPWVLGALLLTIGPMLASLYLSFTDYDLFTTPRWIGVENYRRMFTEDDRYLSSVWVTLRYVLISTPLKLAAALGVALLLNRASRAQGAYRSAFYAPSLLGTSVAVALVWRTIFDRDGVVEQSLASVGIHTGGWTTNPSLALIVLVLLSVWQFGAPMVIFLAGLKQIPSELYDASAVDGAGWWRTFRSVTLPMLSPVILFNLVLETIHAFQSFTPAYVISNGKGGPSDSTLFYTLY
;
A
#
# COMPACT_ATOMS: atom_id res chain seq x y z
N MET A 1 27.67 37.31 -35.90
CA MET A 1 27.19 36.12 -36.64
C MET A 1 27.74 34.90 -35.92
N THR A 2 26.96 34.33 -34.99
CA THR A 2 27.32 33.14 -34.24
C THR A 2 26.55 31.97 -34.84
N GLU A 3 27.26 31.08 -35.51
CA GLU A 3 26.72 29.84 -36.08
C GLU A 3 26.15 28.97 -34.94
N ARG A 4 24.85 28.83 -34.90
CA ARG A 4 24.19 27.75 -34.13
C ARG A 4 24.51 26.43 -34.82
N LYS A 5 25.49 25.67 -34.28
CA LYS A 5 25.66 24.26 -34.61
C LYS A 5 24.39 23.51 -34.23
N SER A 6 23.60 23.19 -35.22
CA SER A 6 22.50 22.24 -35.13
C SER A 6 23.12 20.87 -34.81
N TYR A 7 23.03 20.44 -33.54
CA TYR A 7 23.24 19.04 -33.18
C TYR A 7 22.09 18.22 -33.81
N ARG A 8 22.29 17.75 -35.04
CA ARG A 8 21.53 16.61 -35.55
C ARG A 8 21.88 15.43 -34.66
N GLN A 9 21.03 15.12 -33.70
CA GLN A 9 21.04 13.82 -33.05
C GLN A 9 20.79 12.80 -34.17
N ASP A 10 21.81 12.05 -34.51
CA ASP A 10 21.74 10.88 -35.36
C ASP A 10 20.97 9.81 -34.54
N GLU A 11 19.65 9.95 -34.52
CA GLU A 11 18.75 8.98 -33.86
C GLU A 11 18.82 7.69 -34.66
N ARG A 12 19.74 6.81 -34.29
CA ARG A 12 19.77 5.43 -34.78
C ARG A 12 18.78 4.61 -33.99
N PRO A 13 17.52 4.46 -34.44
CA PRO A 13 16.48 3.77 -33.70
C PRO A 13 16.89 2.33 -33.38
N GLY A 14 17.71 1.69 -34.19
CA GLY A 14 18.23 0.34 -33.95
C GLY A 14 19.02 0.20 -32.64
N ILE A 15 19.80 1.24 -32.26
CA ILE A 15 20.60 1.21 -31.03
C ILE A 15 19.64 1.29 -29.81
N ALA A 16 18.58 2.10 -29.88
CA ALA A 16 17.61 2.21 -28.82
C ALA A 16 16.88 0.85 -28.62
N TYR A 17 16.48 0.17 -29.69
CA TYR A 17 15.87 -1.15 -29.60
C TYR A 17 16.82 -2.20 -29.00
N LEU A 18 18.12 -2.15 -29.33
CA LEU A 18 19.09 -3.06 -28.75
C LEU A 18 19.21 -2.89 -27.23
N PHE A 19 19.23 -1.65 -26.73
CA PHE A 19 19.25 -1.39 -25.28
C PHE A 19 17.94 -1.76 -24.57
N LEU A 20 16.81 -1.68 -25.25
CA LEU A 20 15.52 -2.08 -24.71
C LEU A 20 15.31 -3.60 -24.74
N THR A 21 16.02 -4.34 -25.61
CA THR A 21 15.82 -5.78 -25.82
C THR A 21 15.90 -6.60 -24.52
N PRO A 22 16.88 -6.44 -23.61
CA PRO A 22 16.93 -7.23 -22.38
C PRO A 22 15.71 -7.00 -21.49
N TRP A 23 15.24 -5.77 -21.39
CA TRP A 23 14.04 -5.44 -20.62
C TRP A 23 12.78 -6.01 -21.27
N VAL A 24 12.63 -5.85 -22.58
CA VAL A 24 11.47 -6.38 -23.33
C VAL A 24 11.41 -7.91 -23.23
N LEU A 25 12.55 -8.59 -23.41
CA LEU A 25 12.61 -10.06 -23.26
C LEU A 25 12.27 -10.49 -21.84
N GLY A 26 12.78 -9.81 -20.81
CA GLY A 26 12.42 -10.06 -19.42
C GLY A 26 10.93 -9.86 -19.17
N ALA A 27 10.35 -8.77 -19.66
CA ALA A 27 8.91 -8.50 -19.52
C ALA A 27 8.06 -9.56 -20.24
N LEU A 28 8.43 -9.96 -21.46
CA LEU A 28 7.69 -10.96 -22.22
C LEU A 28 7.77 -12.36 -21.59
N LEU A 29 8.99 -12.80 -21.20
CA LEU A 29 9.20 -14.17 -20.71
C LEU A 29 8.80 -14.34 -19.22
N LEU A 30 9.06 -13.33 -18.39
CA LEU A 30 8.87 -13.45 -16.93
C LEU A 30 7.58 -12.82 -16.42
N THR A 31 6.94 -11.95 -17.20
CA THR A 31 5.70 -11.29 -16.78
C THR A 31 4.53 -11.63 -17.70
N ILE A 32 4.62 -11.25 -18.97
CA ILE A 32 3.51 -11.40 -19.92
C ILE A 32 3.26 -12.89 -20.24
N GLY A 33 4.31 -13.68 -20.46
CA GLY A 33 4.18 -15.12 -20.74
C GLY A 33 3.44 -15.86 -19.61
N PRO A 34 3.92 -15.85 -18.37
CA PRO A 34 3.21 -16.46 -17.25
C PRO A 34 1.82 -15.90 -17.02
N MET A 35 1.60 -14.61 -17.24
CA MET A 35 0.29 -13.99 -17.12
C MET A 35 -0.71 -14.55 -18.15
N LEU A 36 -0.30 -14.68 -19.40
CA LEU A 36 -1.14 -15.29 -20.46
C LEU A 36 -1.35 -16.79 -20.21
N ALA A 37 -0.34 -17.50 -19.74
CA ALA A 37 -0.46 -18.90 -19.34
C ALA A 37 -1.47 -19.06 -18.18
N SER A 38 -1.38 -18.23 -17.16
CA SER A 38 -2.33 -18.21 -16.05
C SER A 38 -3.76 -17.91 -16.52
N LEU A 39 -3.91 -16.93 -17.43
CA LEU A 39 -5.21 -16.62 -18.04
C LEU A 39 -5.77 -17.82 -18.82
N TYR A 40 -4.96 -18.52 -19.63
CA TYR A 40 -5.38 -19.72 -20.32
C TYR A 40 -5.80 -20.83 -19.34
N LEU A 41 -4.98 -21.08 -18.31
CA LEU A 41 -5.25 -22.10 -17.29
C LEU A 41 -6.51 -21.79 -16.47
N SER A 42 -6.88 -20.54 -16.30
CA SER A 42 -8.12 -20.15 -15.59
C SER A 42 -9.40 -20.65 -16.28
N PHE A 43 -9.33 -20.98 -17.58
CA PHE A 43 -10.43 -21.60 -18.34
C PHE A 43 -10.33 -23.12 -18.41
N THR A 44 -9.42 -23.73 -17.66
CA THR A 44 -9.19 -25.17 -17.65
C THR A 44 -9.38 -25.74 -16.26
N ASP A 45 -9.64 -27.05 -16.21
CA ASP A 45 -9.57 -27.86 -15.00
C ASP A 45 -8.13 -28.38 -14.88
N TYR A 46 -7.27 -27.63 -14.18
CA TYR A 46 -5.84 -27.93 -14.06
C TYR A 46 -5.42 -27.94 -12.58
N ASP A 47 -4.92 -29.10 -12.14
CA ASP A 47 -4.54 -29.38 -10.76
C ASP A 47 -3.03 -29.61 -10.56
N LEU A 48 -2.18 -29.19 -11.49
CA LEU A 48 -0.72 -29.40 -11.56
C LEU A 48 -0.29 -30.85 -11.85
N PHE A 49 -1.15 -31.85 -11.70
CA PHE A 49 -0.83 -33.27 -11.86
C PHE A 49 -1.44 -33.87 -13.13
N THR A 50 -2.48 -33.25 -13.65
CA THR A 50 -3.18 -33.72 -14.87
C THR A 50 -2.97 -32.77 -16.04
N THR A 51 -3.26 -33.21 -17.24
CA THR A 51 -3.24 -32.36 -18.43
C THR A 51 -4.39 -31.34 -18.37
N PRO A 52 -4.13 -30.04 -18.72
CA PRO A 52 -5.17 -29.02 -18.71
C PRO A 52 -6.36 -29.43 -19.59
N ARG A 53 -7.55 -29.49 -19.01
CA ARG A 53 -8.80 -29.81 -19.72
C ARG A 53 -9.63 -28.53 -19.80
N TRP A 54 -10.01 -28.13 -21.00
CA TRP A 54 -10.80 -26.94 -21.21
C TRP A 54 -12.22 -27.09 -20.64
N ILE A 55 -12.61 -26.22 -19.71
CA ILE A 55 -13.94 -26.18 -19.08
C ILE A 55 -14.66 -24.86 -19.27
N GLY A 56 -14.09 -23.93 -20.06
CA GLY A 56 -14.67 -22.61 -20.29
C GLY A 56 -14.71 -21.76 -19.03
N VAL A 57 -15.84 -21.14 -18.75
CA VAL A 57 -16.01 -20.18 -17.62
C VAL A 57 -16.46 -20.83 -16.31
N GLU A 58 -16.41 -22.15 -16.20
CA GLU A 58 -16.94 -22.90 -15.06
C GLU A 58 -16.23 -22.53 -13.74
N ASN A 59 -14.90 -22.31 -13.75
CA ASN A 59 -14.18 -21.84 -12.59
C ASN A 59 -14.72 -20.48 -12.07
N TYR A 60 -14.99 -19.58 -13.00
CA TYR A 60 -15.56 -18.27 -12.65
C TYR A 60 -16.99 -18.40 -12.13
N ARG A 61 -17.80 -19.30 -12.73
CA ARG A 61 -19.15 -19.56 -12.23
C ARG A 61 -19.09 -20.07 -10.79
N ARG A 62 -18.29 -21.08 -10.50
CA ARG A 62 -18.11 -21.60 -9.13
C ARG A 62 -17.65 -20.53 -8.16
N MET A 63 -16.67 -19.73 -8.55
CA MET A 63 -16.13 -18.64 -7.73
C MET A 63 -17.21 -17.63 -7.30
N PHE A 64 -18.14 -17.30 -8.21
CA PHE A 64 -19.17 -16.29 -7.91
C PHE A 64 -20.47 -16.86 -7.32
N THR A 65 -20.78 -18.13 -7.54
CA THR A 65 -22.08 -18.71 -7.16
C THR A 65 -22.02 -19.79 -6.09
N GLU A 66 -20.87 -20.45 -5.95
CA GLU A 66 -20.72 -21.61 -5.06
C GLU A 66 -19.72 -21.36 -3.92
N ASP A 67 -18.86 -20.34 -4.04
CA ASP A 67 -17.83 -20.05 -3.04
C ASP A 67 -18.16 -18.80 -2.22
N ASP A 68 -18.76 -19.01 -1.06
CA ASP A 68 -19.07 -17.96 -0.09
C ASP A 68 -17.81 -17.22 0.41
N ARG A 69 -16.63 -17.84 0.30
CA ARG A 69 -15.36 -17.27 0.73
C ARG A 69 -14.93 -16.13 -0.17
N TYR A 70 -15.12 -16.29 -1.47
CA TYR A 70 -14.67 -15.32 -2.46
C TYR A 70 -15.30 -13.94 -2.22
N LEU A 71 -16.62 -13.86 -2.20
CA LEU A 71 -17.32 -12.59 -2.01
C LEU A 71 -17.04 -11.96 -0.64
N SER A 72 -16.95 -12.80 0.40
CA SER A 72 -16.56 -12.35 1.74
C SER A 72 -15.15 -11.75 1.74
N SER A 73 -14.17 -12.40 1.12
CA SER A 73 -12.79 -11.94 1.02
C SER A 73 -12.68 -10.63 0.24
N VAL A 74 -13.39 -10.50 -0.88
CA VAL A 74 -13.45 -9.26 -1.66
C VAL A 74 -13.97 -8.11 -0.80
N TRP A 75 -15.04 -8.34 -0.05
CA TRP A 75 -15.64 -7.31 0.79
C TRP A 75 -14.74 -6.87 1.94
N VAL A 76 -14.08 -7.82 2.60
CA VAL A 76 -13.12 -7.51 3.67
C VAL A 76 -11.89 -6.79 3.12
N THR A 77 -11.39 -7.21 1.96
CA THR A 77 -10.28 -6.53 1.27
C THR A 77 -10.63 -5.08 0.92
N LEU A 78 -11.81 -4.85 0.35
CA LEU A 78 -12.27 -3.50 0.03
C LEU A 78 -12.38 -2.62 1.27
N ARG A 79 -12.95 -3.13 2.36
CA ARG A 79 -13.00 -2.40 3.64
C ARG A 79 -11.60 -2.07 4.15
N TYR A 80 -10.69 -3.02 4.12
CA TYR A 80 -9.31 -2.79 4.52
C TYR A 80 -8.66 -1.69 3.69
N VAL A 81 -8.72 -1.77 2.36
CA VAL A 81 -8.12 -0.78 1.45
C VAL A 81 -8.72 0.61 1.67
N LEU A 82 -10.04 0.70 1.74
CA LEU A 82 -10.75 1.97 1.91
C LEU A 82 -10.49 2.64 3.25
N ILE A 83 -10.15 1.89 4.28
CA ILE A 83 -9.85 2.44 5.62
C ILE A 83 -8.35 2.67 5.78
N SER A 84 -7.52 1.67 5.46
CA SER A 84 -6.08 1.74 5.73
C SER A 84 -5.36 2.76 4.84
N THR A 85 -5.69 2.82 3.56
CA THR A 85 -5.00 3.72 2.61
C THR A 85 -5.19 5.20 2.97
N PRO A 86 -6.41 5.73 3.17
CA PRO A 86 -6.59 7.12 3.56
C PRO A 86 -5.96 7.44 4.93
N LEU A 87 -6.09 6.54 5.91
CA LEU A 87 -5.51 6.75 7.24
C LEU A 87 -3.99 6.78 7.18
N LYS A 88 -3.36 5.87 6.44
CA LYS A 88 -1.92 5.85 6.23
C LYS A 88 -1.43 7.11 5.55
N LEU A 89 -2.12 7.55 4.49
CA LEU A 89 -1.77 8.79 3.79
C LEU A 89 -1.98 10.04 4.65
N ALA A 90 -3.05 10.08 5.45
CA ALA A 90 -3.28 11.18 6.38
C ALA A 90 -2.18 11.26 7.45
N ALA A 91 -1.78 10.11 8.03
CA ALA A 91 -0.67 10.04 8.97
C ALA A 91 0.65 10.47 8.31
N ALA A 92 0.94 9.97 7.11
CA ALA A 92 2.13 10.31 6.33
C ALA A 92 2.21 11.81 6.02
N LEU A 93 1.11 12.40 5.54
CA LEU A 93 1.04 13.83 5.25
C LEU A 93 1.15 14.68 6.53
N GLY A 94 0.46 14.26 7.59
CA GLY A 94 0.55 14.95 8.90
C GLY A 94 1.98 15.01 9.41
N VAL A 95 2.71 13.89 9.40
CA VAL A 95 4.12 13.86 9.82
C VAL A 95 5.01 14.62 8.85
N ALA A 96 4.77 14.53 7.53
CA ALA A 96 5.51 15.28 6.53
C ALA A 96 5.37 16.80 6.75
N LEU A 97 4.18 17.30 7.08
CA LEU A 97 3.93 18.72 7.41
C LEU A 97 4.68 19.15 8.68
N LEU A 98 4.72 18.30 9.71
CA LEU A 98 5.51 18.56 10.92
C LEU A 98 7.01 18.61 10.62
N LEU A 99 7.51 17.67 9.82
CA LEU A 99 8.93 17.60 9.45
C LEU A 99 9.33 18.63 8.39
N ASN A 100 8.39 19.28 7.73
CA ASN A 100 8.71 20.33 6.74
C ASN A 100 9.24 21.60 7.40
N ARG A 101 9.01 21.78 8.70
CA ARG A 101 9.61 22.89 9.47
C ARG A 101 11.11 22.64 9.63
N ALA A 102 11.91 23.71 9.43
CA ALA A 102 13.36 23.62 9.56
C ALA A 102 13.77 23.19 10.98
N SER A 103 14.50 22.08 11.09
CA SER A 103 15.04 21.58 12.36
C SER A 103 16.41 20.95 12.13
N ARG A 104 17.35 21.17 13.07
CA ARG A 104 18.69 20.55 13.03
C ARG A 104 18.63 19.01 13.11
N ALA A 105 17.59 18.45 13.73
CA ALA A 105 17.40 17.02 13.89
C ALA A 105 16.53 16.38 12.78
N GLN A 106 16.15 17.12 11.72
CA GLN A 106 15.24 16.64 10.67
C GLN A 106 15.69 15.33 10.03
N GLY A 107 17.01 15.14 9.82
CA GLY A 107 17.55 13.90 9.27
C GLY A 107 17.29 12.69 10.17
N ALA A 108 17.54 12.82 11.46
CA ALA A 108 17.30 11.74 12.43
C ALA A 108 15.81 11.37 12.54
N TYR A 109 14.93 12.37 12.61
CA TYR A 109 13.47 12.13 12.61
C TYR A 109 13.00 11.44 11.34
N ARG A 110 13.50 11.86 10.16
CA ARG A 110 13.16 11.18 8.89
C ARG A 110 13.56 9.71 8.91
N SER A 111 14.77 9.39 9.37
CA SER A 111 15.23 8.00 9.47
C SER A 111 14.41 7.20 10.47
N ALA A 112 14.11 7.77 11.63
CA ALA A 112 13.31 7.11 12.67
C ALA A 112 11.87 6.79 12.18
N PHE A 113 11.21 7.74 11.53
CA PHE A 113 9.85 7.54 10.99
C PHE A 113 9.82 6.69 9.71
N TYR A 114 10.95 6.58 9.00
CA TYR A 114 11.05 5.71 7.81
C TYR A 114 11.33 4.25 8.18
N ALA A 115 12.02 3.98 9.30
CA ALA A 115 12.40 2.64 9.73
C ALA A 115 11.22 1.64 9.79
N PRO A 116 10.01 1.98 10.30
CA PRO A 116 8.86 1.10 10.25
C PRO A 116 8.51 0.60 8.85
N SER A 117 8.62 1.45 7.84
CA SER A 117 8.30 1.09 6.45
C SER A 117 9.28 0.08 5.85
N LEU A 118 10.52 0.03 6.33
CA LEU A 118 11.52 -0.94 5.90
C LEU A 118 11.27 -2.33 6.49
N LEU A 119 10.73 -2.38 7.70
CA LEU A 119 10.54 -3.61 8.46
C LEU A 119 9.13 -4.19 8.35
N GLY A 120 8.16 -3.34 8.00
CA GLY A 120 6.72 -3.62 8.16
C GLY A 120 6.18 -4.79 7.35
N THR A 121 6.82 -5.17 6.25
CA THR A 121 6.42 -6.33 5.44
C THR A 121 7.00 -7.64 5.95
N SER A 122 7.86 -7.62 6.97
CA SER A 122 8.49 -8.82 7.49
C SER A 122 7.53 -9.65 8.35
N VAL A 123 7.67 -10.97 8.25
CA VAL A 123 6.95 -11.93 9.11
C VAL A 123 7.23 -11.67 10.59
N ALA A 124 8.48 -11.29 10.92
CA ALA A 124 8.87 -11.01 12.30
C ALA A 124 8.06 -9.88 12.93
N VAL A 125 7.86 -8.76 12.19
CA VAL A 125 7.03 -7.65 12.67
C VAL A 125 5.57 -8.07 12.81
N ALA A 126 5.04 -8.84 11.86
CA ALA A 126 3.67 -9.33 11.96
C ALA A 126 3.46 -10.25 13.18
N LEU A 127 4.46 -11.09 13.52
CA LEU A 127 4.45 -11.92 14.74
C LEU A 127 4.49 -11.06 16.02
N VAL A 128 5.34 -10.04 16.06
CA VAL A 128 5.39 -9.10 17.21
C VAL A 128 4.05 -8.39 17.38
N TRP A 129 3.46 -7.88 16.29
CA TRP A 129 2.14 -7.25 16.33
C TRP A 129 1.06 -8.22 16.83
N ARG A 130 1.07 -9.44 16.32
CA ARG A 130 0.18 -10.49 16.80
C ARG A 130 0.31 -10.70 18.30
N THR A 131 1.53 -10.88 18.82
CA THR A 131 1.77 -11.09 20.27
C THR A 131 1.29 -9.90 21.11
N ILE A 132 1.47 -8.66 20.64
CA ILE A 132 1.02 -7.45 21.33
C ILE A 132 -0.51 -7.39 21.45
N PHE A 133 -1.23 -7.81 20.40
CA PHE A 133 -2.69 -7.72 20.29
C PHE A 133 -3.42 -9.03 20.59
N ASP A 134 -2.71 -10.11 20.93
CA ASP A 134 -3.33 -11.39 21.28
C ASP A 134 -4.03 -11.32 22.65
N ARG A 135 -4.72 -12.39 23.01
CA ARG A 135 -5.53 -12.50 24.24
C ARG A 135 -4.72 -12.22 25.51
N ASP A 136 -3.46 -12.66 25.56
CA ASP A 136 -2.54 -12.44 26.66
C ASP A 136 -1.55 -11.29 26.38
N GLY A 137 -1.81 -10.50 25.32
CA GLY A 137 -0.95 -9.43 24.87
C GLY A 137 -1.01 -8.17 25.74
N VAL A 138 -0.02 -7.30 25.57
CA VAL A 138 0.13 -6.07 26.35
C VAL A 138 -1.08 -5.13 26.17
N VAL A 139 -1.70 -5.10 24.98
CA VAL A 139 -2.88 -4.27 24.71
C VAL A 139 -4.09 -4.76 25.50
N GLU A 140 -4.35 -6.06 25.49
CA GLU A 140 -5.47 -6.64 26.25
C GLU A 140 -5.28 -6.46 27.76
N GLN A 141 -4.07 -6.69 28.26
CA GLN A 141 -3.76 -6.47 29.69
C GLN A 141 -3.93 -5.01 30.09
N SER A 142 -3.52 -4.07 29.24
CA SER A 142 -3.68 -2.64 29.48
C SER A 142 -5.15 -2.22 29.50
N LEU A 143 -5.97 -2.77 28.60
CA LEU A 143 -7.41 -2.51 28.58
C LEU A 143 -8.14 -3.17 29.75
N ALA A 144 -7.74 -4.37 30.13
CA ALA A 144 -8.28 -5.08 31.28
C ALA A 144 -8.05 -4.30 32.60
N SER A 145 -6.93 -3.58 32.73
CA SER A 145 -6.64 -2.73 33.91
C SER A 145 -7.66 -1.59 34.10
N VAL A 146 -8.33 -1.18 33.04
CA VAL A 146 -9.41 -0.16 33.04
C VAL A 146 -10.81 -0.78 32.90
N GLY A 147 -10.92 -2.11 33.06
CA GLY A 147 -12.20 -2.84 33.04
C GLY A 147 -12.73 -3.19 31.64
N ILE A 148 -11.92 -3.05 30.59
CA ILE A 148 -12.31 -3.39 29.20
C ILE A 148 -11.69 -4.73 28.84
N HIS A 149 -12.53 -5.73 28.56
CA HIS A 149 -12.11 -7.07 28.12
C HIS A 149 -12.61 -7.32 26.70
N THR A 150 -11.68 -7.47 25.73
CA THR A 150 -12.02 -7.70 24.33
C THR A 150 -11.89 -9.17 23.92
N GLY A 151 -11.23 -9.98 24.74
CA GLY A 151 -11.01 -11.40 24.49
C GLY A 151 -9.91 -11.68 23.46
N GLY A 152 -9.07 -10.68 23.18
CA GLY A 152 -7.99 -10.75 22.20
C GLY A 152 -8.40 -10.19 20.83
N TRP A 153 -7.65 -9.21 20.36
CA TRP A 153 -7.95 -8.50 19.12
C TRP A 153 -7.73 -9.37 17.88
N THR A 154 -6.78 -10.28 17.93
CA THR A 154 -6.44 -11.16 16.80
C THR A 154 -7.45 -12.29 16.61
N THR A 155 -8.19 -12.65 17.65
CA THR A 155 -9.21 -13.69 17.62
C THR A 155 -10.61 -13.19 17.31
N ASN A 156 -10.83 -11.88 17.48
CA ASN A 156 -12.11 -11.25 17.17
C ASN A 156 -12.12 -10.73 15.72
N PRO A 157 -13.04 -11.20 14.86
CA PRO A 157 -13.09 -10.83 13.44
C PRO A 157 -13.12 -9.33 13.17
N SER A 158 -13.89 -8.59 13.97
CA SER A 158 -14.02 -7.14 13.80
C SER A 158 -12.78 -6.37 14.25
N LEU A 159 -12.08 -6.86 15.28
CA LEU A 159 -10.88 -6.20 15.82
C LEU A 159 -9.63 -6.57 15.05
N ALA A 160 -9.54 -7.78 14.49
CA ALA A 160 -8.39 -8.21 13.69
C ALA A 160 -8.15 -7.32 12.47
N LEU A 161 -9.22 -6.83 11.84
CA LEU A 161 -9.11 -5.86 10.75
C LEU A 161 -8.50 -4.54 11.24
N ILE A 162 -8.86 -4.10 12.45
CA ILE A 162 -8.29 -2.88 13.06
C ILE A 162 -6.81 -3.05 13.32
N VAL A 163 -6.36 -4.22 13.80
CA VAL A 163 -4.93 -4.52 14.00
C VAL A 163 -4.16 -4.39 12.69
N LEU A 164 -4.70 -4.90 11.58
CA LEU A 164 -4.09 -4.77 10.26
C LEU A 164 -4.05 -3.32 9.78
N VAL A 165 -5.12 -2.57 9.99
CA VAL A 165 -5.15 -1.14 9.66
C VAL A 165 -4.10 -0.38 10.46
N LEU A 166 -3.99 -0.62 11.77
CA LEU A 166 -2.98 0.01 12.62
C LEU A 166 -1.55 -0.34 12.17
N LEU A 167 -1.29 -1.61 11.83
CA LEU A 167 -0.01 -2.04 11.30
C LEU A 167 0.32 -1.33 9.97
N SER A 168 -0.66 -1.20 9.08
CA SER A 168 -0.50 -0.47 7.83
C SER A 168 -0.22 1.01 8.08
N VAL A 169 -0.97 1.65 8.97
CA VAL A 169 -0.77 3.07 9.33
C VAL A 169 0.61 3.27 9.96
N TRP A 170 1.08 2.37 10.82
CA TRP A 170 2.42 2.45 11.41
C TRP A 170 3.54 2.47 10.36
N GLN A 171 3.30 1.91 9.17
CA GLN A 171 4.23 1.90 8.03
C GLN A 171 4.12 3.14 7.14
N PHE A 172 3.73 4.29 7.67
CA PHE A 172 3.52 5.53 6.92
C PHE A 172 4.81 6.19 6.39
N GLY A 173 5.99 5.66 6.72
CA GLY A 173 7.27 6.33 6.46
C GLY A 173 7.60 6.55 4.98
N ALA A 174 7.32 5.56 4.11
CA ALA A 174 7.59 5.70 2.67
C ALA A 174 6.75 6.82 2.03
N PRO A 175 5.41 6.84 2.13
CA PRO A 175 4.61 7.95 1.62
C PRO A 175 4.92 9.28 2.30
N MET A 176 5.31 9.29 3.59
CA MET A 176 5.75 10.50 4.29
C MET A 176 6.96 11.15 3.61
N VAL A 177 7.98 10.36 3.22
CA VAL A 177 9.16 10.90 2.53
C VAL A 177 8.80 11.51 1.17
N ILE A 178 7.89 10.87 0.43
CA ILE A 178 7.40 11.36 -0.86
C ILE A 178 6.63 12.67 -0.66
N PHE A 179 5.74 12.75 0.34
CA PHE A 179 5.05 14.00 0.68
C PHE A 179 6.01 15.10 1.10
N LEU A 180 7.02 14.79 1.91
CA LEU A 180 8.01 15.77 2.33
C LEU A 180 8.83 16.31 1.15
N ALA A 181 9.15 15.46 0.17
CA ALA A 181 9.80 15.90 -1.06
C ALA A 181 8.89 16.82 -1.88
N GLY A 182 7.61 16.49 -2.01
CA GLY A 182 6.62 17.32 -2.68
C GLY A 182 6.41 18.67 -1.99
N LEU A 183 6.31 18.68 -0.67
CA LEU A 183 6.19 19.93 0.13
C LEU A 183 7.37 20.89 -0.10
N LYS A 184 8.58 20.36 -0.26
CA LYS A 184 9.79 21.18 -0.52
C LYS A 184 9.87 21.73 -1.94
N GLN A 185 9.06 21.24 -2.86
CA GLN A 185 9.00 21.75 -4.23
C GLN A 185 8.00 22.90 -4.41
N ILE A 186 7.17 23.18 -3.40
CA ILE A 186 6.22 24.29 -3.44
C ILE A 186 7.00 25.59 -3.27
N PRO A 187 6.90 26.55 -4.22
CA PRO A 187 7.59 27.83 -4.13
C PRO A 187 7.19 28.62 -2.88
N SER A 188 8.18 29.18 -2.18
CA SER A 188 7.94 29.97 -0.96
C SER A 188 7.10 31.21 -1.21
N GLU A 189 7.18 31.77 -2.42
CA GLU A 189 6.45 32.95 -2.85
C GLU A 189 4.93 32.78 -2.72
N LEU A 190 4.42 31.54 -2.89
CA LEU A 190 3.00 31.25 -2.72
C LEU A 190 2.57 31.33 -1.25
N TYR A 191 3.44 30.95 -0.33
CA TYR A 191 3.21 31.09 1.11
C TYR A 191 3.28 32.54 1.55
N ASP A 192 4.25 33.29 1.02
CA ASP A 192 4.43 34.71 1.29
C ASP A 192 3.22 35.49 0.77
N ALA A 193 2.75 35.22 -0.44
CA ALA A 193 1.54 35.85 -0.99
C ALA A 193 0.32 35.54 -0.10
N SER A 194 0.15 34.29 0.35
CA SER A 194 -0.97 33.92 1.22
C SER A 194 -0.90 34.64 2.58
N ALA A 195 0.31 34.90 3.07
CA ALA A 195 0.50 35.65 4.31
C ALA A 195 0.15 37.13 4.15
N VAL A 196 0.49 37.76 3.01
CA VAL A 196 0.09 39.14 2.67
C VAL A 196 -1.42 39.26 2.58
N ASP A 197 -2.11 38.24 2.03
CA ASP A 197 -3.58 38.14 1.96
C ASP A 197 -4.23 37.87 3.32
N GLY A 198 -3.46 37.79 4.42
CA GLY A 198 -3.97 37.51 5.75
C GLY A 198 -4.53 36.09 5.94
N ALA A 199 -4.13 35.13 5.11
CA ALA A 199 -4.60 33.76 5.21
C ALA A 199 -3.97 33.07 6.44
N GLY A 200 -4.82 32.54 7.33
CA GLY A 200 -4.37 31.68 8.42
C GLY A 200 -3.90 30.30 7.91
N TRP A 201 -3.22 29.53 8.78
CA TRP A 201 -2.63 28.24 8.45
C TRP A 201 -3.59 27.27 7.71
N TRP A 202 -4.82 27.13 8.17
CA TRP A 202 -5.81 26.23 7.54
C TRP A 202 -6.21 26.70 6.13
N ARG A 203 -6.36 28.01 5.93
CA ARG A 203 -6.68 28.58 4.62
C ARG A 203 -5.51 28.37 3.65
N THR A 204 -4.27 28.64 4.08
CA THR A 204 -3.05 28.39 3.29
C THR A 204 -2.90 26.90 2.97
N PHE A 205 -3.11 26.02 3.94
CA PHE A 205 -3.07 24.57 3.70
C PHE A 205 -4.06 24.14 2.62
N ARG A 206 -5.32 24.60 2.69
CA ARG A 206 -6.37 24.19 1.75
C ARG A 206 -6.25 24.85 0.38
N SER A 207 -5.78 26.11 0.30
CA SER A 207 -5.76 26.89 -0.93
C SER A 207 -4.43 26.83 -1.68
N VAL A 208 -3.32 26.55 -0.98
CA VAL A 208 -1.97 26.50 -1.56
C VAL A 208 -1.40 25.10 -1.45
N THR A 209 -1.22 24.59 -0.22
CA THR A 209 -0.47 23.35 0.01
C THR A 209 -1.17 22.14 -0.61
N LEU A 210 -2.42 21.94 -0.33
CA LEU A 210 -3.18 20.75 -0.78
C LEU A 210 -3.35 20.71 -2.32
N PRO A 211 -3.69 21.81 -3.01
CA PRO A 211 -3.73 21.81 -4.47
C PRO A 211 -2.37 21.57 -5.13
N MET A 212 -1.31 22.18 -4.61
CA MET A 212 0.06 21.98 -5.13
C MET A 212 0.57 20.55 -4.91
N LEU A 213 0.14 19.90 -3.82
CA LEU A 213 0.45 18.50 -3.54
C LEU A 213 -0.44 17.49 -4.26
N SER A 214 -1.50 17.92 -4.94
CA SER A 214 -2.47 16.99 -5.54
C SER A 214 -1.85 15.91 -6.44
N PRO A 215 -0.82 16.17 -7.29
CA PRO A 215 -0.17 15.11 -8.06
C PRO A 215 0.57 14.11 -7.18
N VAL A 216 1.20 14.57 -6.10
CA VAL A 216 1.93 13.72 -5.14
C VAL A 216 0.95 12.90 -4.30
N ILE A 217 -0.20 13.48 -3.93
CA ILE A 217 -1.28 12.77 -3.24
C ILE A 217 -1.81 11.65 -4.14
N LEU A 218 -2.11 11.94 -5.41
CA LEU A 218 -2.59 10.94 -6.36
C LEU A 218 -1.57 9.82 -6.56
N PHE A 219 -0.29 10.16 -6.72
CA PHE A 219 0.78 9.17 -6.86
C PHE A 219 0.86 8.24 -5.64
N ASN A 220 0.90 8.79 -4.43
CA ASN A 220 0.90 8.01 -3.20
C ASN A 220 -0.38 7.19 -3.04
N LEU A 221 -1.55 7.76 -3.39
CA LEU A 221 -2.84 7.07 -3.32
C LEU A 221 -2.83 5.81 -4.20
N VAL A 222 -2.38 5.92 -5.44
CA VAL A 222 -2.30 4.78 -6.36
C VAL A 222 -1.34 3.72 -5.83
N LEU A 223 -0.12 4.11 -5.42
CA LEU A 223 0.87 3.17 -4.89
C LEU A 223 0.38 2.45 -3.64
N GLU A 224 -0.15 3.19 -2.66
CA GLU A 224 -0.60 2.61 -1.41
C GLU A 224 -1.87 1.76 -1.59
N THR A 225 -2.73 2.10 -2.54
CA THR A 225 -3.86 1.25 -2.93
C THR A 225 -3.38 -0.08 -3.49
N ILE A 226 -2.39 -0.06 -4.40
CA ILE A 226 -1.78 -1.30 -4.94
C ILE A 226 -1.16 -2.13 -3.82
N HIS A 227 -0.37 -1.52 -2.93
CA HIS A 227 0.24 -2.22 -1.79
C HIS A 227 -0.81 -2.80 -0.83
N ALA A 228 -1.90 -2.10 -0.59
CA ALA A 228 -2.97 -2.57 0.28
C ALA A 228 -3.69 -3.81 -0.32
N PHE A 229 -3.96 -3.82 -1.62
CA PHE A 229 -4.52 -5.00 -2.29
C PHE A 229 -3.56 -6.20 -2.32
N GLN A 230 -2.25 -5.97 -2.32
CA GLN A 230 -1.23 -7.02 -2.31
C GLN A 230 -0.84 -7.49 -0.89
N SER A 231 -1.48 -6.95 0.15
CA SER A 231 -1.15 -7.27 1.54
C SER A 231 -1.64 -8.67 1.92
N PHE A 232 -0.75 -9.65 1.88
CA PHE A 232 -1.02 -11.04 2.25
C PHE A 232 -0.33 -11.45 3.56
N THR A 233 0.98 -11.28 3.66
CA THR A 233 1.77 -11.81 4.77
C THR A 233 1.32 -11.33 6.15
N PRO A 234 1.10 -10.03 6.40
CA PRO A 234 0.61 -9.56 7.69
C PRO A 234 -0.77 -10.14 8.04
N ALA A 235 -1.66 -10.21 7.04
CA ALA A 235 -2.99 -10.76 7.20
C ALA A 235 -2.93 -12.24 7.62
N TYR A 236 -2.15 -13.05 6.91
CA TYR A 236 -1.98 -14.47 7.17
C TYR A 236 -1.38 -14.75 8.56
N VAL A 237 -0.33 -14.00 8.94
CA VAL A 237 0.35 -14.19 10.23
C VAL A 237 -0.53 -13.76 11.40
N ILE A 238 -1.23 -12.63 11.29
CA ILE A 238 -2.09 -12.12 12.36
C ILE A 238 -3.30 -13.04 12.57
N SER A 239 -3.87 -13.63 11.50
CA SER A 239 -4.97 -14.59 11.60
C SER A 239 -4.55 -16.00 11.99
N ASN A 240 -3.26 -16.25 12.19
CA ASN A 240 -2.73 -17.59 12.46
C ASN A 240 -2.98 -18.60 11.33
N GLY A 241 -3.03 -18.15 10.10
CA GLY A 241 -3.36 -18.99 8.97
C GLY A 241 -4.84 -19.44 8.91
N LYS A 242 -5.66 -18.97 9.84
CA LYS A 242 -7.09 -19.26 9.93
C LYS A 242 -7.88 -18.14 9.26
N GLY A 243 -7.64 -17.88 8.02
CA GLY A 243 -8.51 -17.02 7.27
C GLY A 243 -9.56 -17.85 6.57
N GLY A 244 -10.78 -17.43 6.67
CA GLY A 244 -11.87 -18.11 6.01
C GLY A 244 -13.23 -17.51 6.38
N PRO A 245 -14.32 -17.88 5.71
CA PRO A 245 -15.63 -17.29 5.95
C PRO A 245 -16.20 -17.68 7.30
N SER A 246 -15.87 -18.84 7.83
CA SER A 246 -16.23 -19.24 9.18
C SER A 246 -15.56 -18.38 10.25
N ASP A 247 -14.39 -17.84 9.95
CA ASP A 247 -13.64 -16.98 10.87
C ASP A 247 -13.77 -15.50 10.49
N SER A 248 -14.36 -15.18 9.33
CA SER A 248 -14.73 -13.84 8.82
C SER A 248 -13.62 -12.78 8.91
N THR A 249 -12.38 -13.20 9.13
CA THR A 249 -11.41 -12.30 9.72
C THR A 249 -10.55 -11.64 8.69
N LEU A 250 -10.21 -12.29 7.60
CA LEU A 250 -9.21 -11.79 6.69
C LEU A 250 -9.44 -12.16 5.24
N PHE A 251 -9.01 -11.25 4.41
CA PHE A 251 -9.28 -11.10 3.00
C PHE A 251 -8.38 -11.91 2.08
N TYR A 252 -7.58 -12.81 2.58
CA TYR A 252 -6.82 -13.60 1.63
C TYR A 252 -7.65 -14.75 1.11
N THR A 253 -7.70 -14.86 -0.16
CA THR A 253 -8.21 -16.00 -0.87
C THR A 253 -7.07 -16.58 -1.67
N LEU A 254 -6.85 -17.84 -1.54
CA LEU A 254 -5.92 -18.59 -2.36
C LEU A 254 -6.68 -19.06 -3.60
N TYR A 255 -6.71 -18.23 -4.63
CA TYR A 255 -7.12 -18.60 -5.97
C TYR A 255 -6.01 -18.31 -6.97
#